data_b9f352daf87aed021eada9099a455e43
#
_entry.id   b9f352daf87aed021eada9099a455e43
#
_cell.length_a   1.000
_cell.length_b   1.000
_cell.length_c   1.000
_cell.angle_alpha   90.00
_cell.angle_beta   90.00
_cell.angle_gamma   90.00
#
_symmetry.space_group_name_H-M   'P 1'
#
loop_
_entity.id
_entity.type
_entity.pdbx_description
1 polymer ?
#
loop_
_entity_poly.entity_id
_entity_poly.type
_entity_poly.pdbx_seq_one_letter_code
_entity_poly.pdbx_strand_id
1 'polypeptide(L)'
;MCLCINKNAEFEKAEKDIVYYKVLEREKDETFPFIHKYKTPYMGVEVKLRKRYDENEEAETKELFFSDYIEKGVIHLFANYDNAVDRADRTRNGCVVKAVIPKGSEYIKGYFYPAIGCSVPSIGTKSVIYKRVVYKR
;
A
#
# COMPACT_ATOMS: atom_id res chain seq x y z
N MET A 1 -4.50 6.65 -3.61
CA MET A 1 -3.22 7.16 -3.07
C MET A 1 -2.16 7.06 -4.14
N CYS A 2 -1.34 8.07 -4.21
CA CYS A 2 -0.30 8.13 -5.24
C CYS A 2 1.06 8.15 -4.59
N LEU A 3 1.93 7.25 -5.02
CA LEU A 3 3.33 7.27 -4.61
C LEU A 3 4.08 8.32 -5.41
N CYS A 4 4.60 9.32 -4.72
CA CYS A 4 5.49 10.31 -5.31
C CYS A 4 6.93 9.87 -5.09
N ILE A 5 7.76 9.98 -6.12
CA ILE A 5 9.17 9.64 -6.04
C ILE A 5 10.04 10.81 -6.50
N ASN A 6 11.23 10.89 -5.96
CA ASN A 6 12.23 11.83 -6.44
C ASN A 6 12.68 11.46 -7.85
N LYS A 7 13.04 12.47 -8.63
CA LYS A 7 13.55 12.32 -9.99
C LYS A 7 14.69 11.29 -10.11
N ASN A 8 15.53 11.20 -9.09
CA ASN A 8 16.71 10.31 -9.08
C ASN A 8 16.47 9.02 -8.29
N ALA A 9 15.23 8.74 -7.86
CA ALA A 9 14.94 7.50 -7.15
C ALA A 9 15.09 6.30 -8.08
N GLU A 10 15.66 5.23 -7.54
CA GLU A 10 15.89 3.99 -8.26
C GLU A 10 15.26 2.81 -7.52
N PHE A 11 14.86 1.79 -8.27
CA PHE A 11 14.40 0.55 -7.68
C PHE A 11 15.54 -0.19 -6.99
N GLU A 12 15.26 -0.67 -5.79
CA GLU A 12 16.15 -1.51 -5.01
C GLU A 12 15.60 -2.94 -5.00
N LYS A 13 16.49 -3.91 -4.93
CA LYS A 13 16.10 -5.32 -4.80
C LYS A 13 16.12 -5.71 -3.33
N ALA A 14 15.05 -6.30 -2.84
CA ALA A 14 14.97 -6.75 -1.46
C ALA A 14 15.94 -7.90 -1.20
N GLU A 15 16.92 -7.70 -0.32
CA GLU A 15 17.90 -8.73 0.05
C GLU A 15 17.31 -9.77 1.01
N LYS A 16 16.24 -9.40 1.70
CA LYS A 16 15.48 -10.25 2.62
C LYS A 16 14.01 -9.80 2.59
N ASP A 17 13.14 -10.56 3.23
CA ASP A 17 11.75 -10.15 3.40
C ASP A 17 11.69 -8.85 4.21
N ILE A 18 10.96 -7.86 3.72
CA ILE A 18 10.82 -6.54 4.35
C ILE A 18 9.36 -6.32 4.73
N VAL A 19 9.14 -5.85 5.96
CA VAL A 19 7.79 -5.59 6.47
C VAL A 19 7.45 -4.12 6.37
N TYR A 20 6.32 -3.83 5.73
CA TYR A 20 5.69 -2.52 5.69
C TYR A 20 4.19 -2.65 5.96
N TYR A 21 3.41 -1.62 5.69
CA TYR A 21 2.01 -1.56 6.08
C TYR A 21 1.12 -1.11 4.91
N LYS A 22 -0.02 -1.75 4.78
CA LYS A 22 -1.03 -1.38 3.79
C LYS A 22 -2.32 -1.00 4.51
N VAL A 23 -2.94 0.08 4.06
CA VAL A 23 -4.28 0.47 4.51
C VAL A 23 -5.29 -0.13 3.54
N LEU A 24 -6.26 -0.85 4.08
CA LEU A 24 -7.35 -1.45 3.33
C LEU A 24 -8.69 -1.07 3.92
N GLU A 25 -9.74 -1.13 3.12
CA GLU A 25 -11.12 -1.11 3.59
C GLU A 25 -11.56 -2.55 3.89
N ARG A 26 -12.23 -2.71 5.02
CA ARG A 26 -12.76 -4.00 5.43
C ARG A 26 -14.27 -4.02 5.25
N GLU A 27 -14.78 -5.03 4.55
CA GLU A 27 -16.20 -5.25 4.36
C GLU A 27 -16.58 -6.62 4.91
N LYS A 28 -17.76 -6.72 5.52
CA LYS A 28 -18.33 -8.03 5.89
C LYS A 28 -18.91 -8.67 4.64
N ASP A 29 -18.72 -9.97 4.51
CA ASP A 29 -19.43 -10.74 3.50
C ASP A 29 -20.91 -10.81 3.86
N GLU A 30 -21.81 -10.49 2.93
CA GLU A 30 -23.26 -10.53 3.18
C GLU A 30 -23.79 -11.94 3.41
N THR A 31 -23.19 -12.92 2.73
CA THR A 31 -23.57 -14.33 2.85
C THR A 31 -23.00 -14.97 4.12
N PHE A 32 -21.78 -14.59 4.48
CA PHE A 32 -21.06 -15.09 5.64
C PHE A 32 -20.57 -13.92 6.50
N PRO A 33 -21.36 -13.42 7.45
CA PRO A 33 -21.01 -12.22 8.24
C PRO A 33 -19.72 -12.31 9.05
N PHE A 34 -19.19 -13.51 9.25
CA PHE A 34 -17.92 -13.74 9.97
C PHE A 34 -16.70 -13.57 9.06
N ILE A 35 -16.90 -13.58 7.75
CA ILE A 35 -15.83 -13.45 6.76
C ILE A 35 -15.74 -11.99 6.35
N HIS A 36 -14.53 -11.43 6.46
CA HIS A 36 -14.25 -10.08 6.00
C HIS A 36 -13.59 -10.11 4.64
N LYS A 37 -14.04 -9.23 3.77
CA LYS A 37 -13.38 -8.93 2.51
C LYS A 37 -12.55 -7.67 2.67
N TYR A 38 -11.43 -7.62 1.99
CA TYR A 38 -10.54 -6.46 2.01
C TYR A 38 -10.42 -5.91 0.60
N LYS A 39 -10.40 -4.59 0.49
CA LYS A 39 -10.20 -3.91 -0.80
C LYS A 39 -9.33 -2.68 -0.64
N THR A 40 -8.68 -2.27 -1.71
CA THR A 40 -7.89 -1.04 -1.72
C THR A 40 -8.83 0.17 -1.66
N PRO A 41 -8.53 1.18 -0.82
CA PRO A 41 -9.44 2.31 -0.60
C PRO A 41 -9.68 3.16 -1.84
N TYR A 42 -8.68 3.26 -2.70
CA TYR A 42 -8.72 4.15 -3.85
C TYR A 42 -9.32 3.50 -5.09
N MET A 43 -8.85 2.31 -5.44
CA MET A 43 -9.27 1.59 -6.65
C MET A 43 -10.38 0.59 -6.40
N GLY A 44 -10.64 0.23 -5.15
CA GLY A 44 -11.64 -0.77 -4.80
C GLY A 44 -11.28 -2.18 -5.23
N VAL A 45 -10.02 -2.47 -5.44
CA VAL A 45 -9.55 -3.81 -5.82
C VAL A 45 -9.59 -4.74 -4.61
N GLU A 46 -10.29 -5.87 -4.76
CA GLU A 46 -10.35 -6.88 -3.71
C GLU A 46 -8.99 -7.57 -3.55
N VAL A 47 -8.53 -7.68 -2.29
CA VAL A 47 -7.30 -8.38 -1.96
C VAL A 47 -7.56 -9.42 -0.90
N LYS A 48 -6.80 -10.52 -0.96
CA LYS A 48 -6.88 -11.62 0.02
C LYS A 48 -5.59 -11.66 0.84
N LEU A 49 -5.74 -11.98 2.13
CA LEU A 49 -4.58 -12.18 2.99
C LEU A 49 -3.85 -13.48 2.60
N ARG A 50 -2.55 -13.50 2.82
CA ARG A 50 -1.65 -14.64 2.55
C ARG A 50 -1.53 -15.02 1.08
N LYS A 51 -1.97 -14.15 0.17
CA LYS A 51 -1.77 -14.30 -1.27
C LYS A 51 -0.72 -13.30 -1.74
N ARG A 52 0.13 -13.73 -2.68
CA ARG A 52 1.10 -12.84 -3.34
C ARG A 52 0.40 -12.05 -4.44
N TYR A 53 0.66 -10.75 -4.48
CA TYR A 53 0.25 -9.85 -5.55
C TYR A 53 1.46 -9.26 -6.24
N ASP A 54 1.41 -9.19 -7.55
CA ASP A 54 2.38 -8.52 -8.39
C ASP A 54 1.80 -7.21 -8.92
N GLU A 55 2.65 -6.33 -9.43
CA GLU A 55 2.24 -4.98 -9.83
C GLU A 55 1.05 -4.92 -10.81
N ASN A 56 0.90 -5.91 -11.68
CA ASN A 56 -0.18 -5.97 -12.67
C ASN A 56 -1.54 -6.37 -12.08
N GLU A 57 -1.56 -6.92 -10.87
CA GLU A 57 -2.79 -7.36 -10.21
C GLU A 57 -3.43 -6.28 -9.34
N GLU A 58 -2.66 -5.30 -8.92
CA GLU A 58 -3.12 -4.20 -8.05
C GLU A 58 -2.59 -2.83 -8.48
N ALA A 59 -2.25 -2.65 -9.73
CA ALA A 59 -1.61 -1.43 -10.19
C ALA A 59 -2.52 -0.20 -10.10
N GLU A 60 -2.05 0.82 -9.38
CA GLU A 60 -2.64 2.15 -9.40
C GLU A 60 -1.88 3.00 -10.41
N THR A 61 -2.59 3.61 -11.37
CA THR A 61 -1.95 4.40 -12.41
C THR A 61 -2.44 5.84 -12.39
N LYS A 62 -1.53 6.80 -12.25
CA LYS A 62 -1.83 8.22 -12.45
C LYS A 62 -0.61 9.01 -12.88
N GLU A 63 -0.85 10.03 -13.68
CA GLU A 63 0.17 10.95 -14.16
C GLU A 63 0.29 12.19 -13.28
N LEU A 64 1.45 12.82 -13.30
CA LEU A 64 1.83 13.85 -12.40
C LEU A 64 2.19 15.21 -12.92
N PHE A 65 2.11 16.13 -12.00
CA PHE A 65 2.51 17.51 -12.12
C PHE A 65 3.72 17.76 -11.21
N PHE A 66 4.68 18.57 -11.64
CA PHE A 66 5.88 18.99 -10.90
C PHE A 66 7.11 18.07 -11.05
N SER A 67 8.17 18.41 -10.31
CA SER A 67 9.48 17.77 -10.40
C SER A 67 9.56 16.35 -9.85
N ASP A 68 8.52 15.93 -9.13
CA ASP A 68 8.42 14.57 -8.60
C ASP A 68 7.55 13.73 -9.53
N TYR A 69 7.85 12.45 -9.61
CA TYR A 69 7.11 11.52 -10.44
C TYR A 69 6.18 10.66 -9.60
N ILE A 70 5.02 10.30 -10.17
CA ILE A 70 4.23 9.18 -9.64
C ILE A 70 4.71 7.93 -10.33
N GLU A 71 5.12 6.94 -9.55
CA GLU A 71 5.49 5.65 -10.09
C GLU A 71 4.24 4.88 -10.48
N LYS A 72 4.22 4.36 -11.71
CA LYS A 72 3.12 3.56 -12.25
C LYS A 72 3.40 2.07 -12.05
N GLY A 73 2.34 1.30 -11.87
CA GLY A 73 2.42 -0.14 -11.83
C GLY A 73 3.04 -0.71 -10.56
N VAL A 74 3.13 0.08 -9.51
CA VAL A 74 3.62 -0.38 -8.21
C VAL A 74 2.50 -0.38 -7.17
N ILE A 75 2.62 -1.30 -6.23
CA ILE A 75 1.73 -1.39 -5.08
C ILE A 75 2.24 -0.45 -4.00
N HIS A 76 1.37 0.43 -3.52
CA HIS A 76 1.71 1.44 -2.51
C HIS A 76 1.61 0.89 -1.10
N LEU A 77 2.68 1.08 -0.30
CA LEU A 77 2.74 0.71 1.11
C LEU A 77 3.19 1.90 1.95
N PHE A 78 2.78 1.93 3.22
CA PHE A 78 3.31 2.89 4.20
C PHE A 78 4.55 2.31 4.87
N ALA A 79 5.59 3.14 4.98
CA ALA A 79 6.82 2.75 5.65
C ALA A 79 6.66 2.66 7.17
N ASN A 80 5.82 3.52 7.75
CA ASN A 80 5.63 3.64 9.19
C ASN A 80 4.22 3.21 9.61
N TYR A 81 4.16 2.44 10.69
CA TYR A 81 2.90 1.99 11.28
C TYR A 81 1.97 3.15 11.66
N ASP A 82 2.51 4.17 12.34
CA ASP A 82 1.70 5.31 12.80
C ASP A 82 1.05 6.08 11.65
N ASN A 83 1.76 6.24 10.54
CA ASN A 83 1.20 6.88 9.35
C ASN A 83 0.11 6.04 8.71
N ALA A 84 0.25 4.73 8.72
CA ALA A 84 -0.77 3.81 8.24
C ALA A 84 -2.03 3.86 9.12
N VAL A 85 -1.87 3.88 10.44
CA VAL A 85 -2.99 4.02 11.38
C VAL A 85 -3.74 5.34 11.16
N ASP A 86 -3.02 6.44 11.03
CA ASP A 86 -3.62 7.75 10.77
C ASP A 86 -4.45 7.73 9.47
N ARG A 87 -3.95 7.11 8.43
CA ARG A 87 -4.69 6.96 7.17
C ARG A 87 -5.89 6.02 7.30
N ALA A 88 -5.76 4.94 8.05
CA ALA A 88 -6.87 4.02 8.31
C ALA A 88 -8.00 4.70 9.08
N ASP A 89 -7.67 5.57 10.04
CA ASP A 89 -8.65 6.35 10.80
C ASP A 89 -9.45 7.33 9.91
N ARG A 90 -8.88 7.73 8.79
CA ARG A 90 -9.53 8.60 7.80
C ARG A 90 -10.19 7.83 6.66
N THR A 91 -10.14 6.52 6.70
CA THR A 91 -10.71 5.63 5.70
C THR A 91 -11.93 4.93 6.27
N ARG A 92 -13.01 4.87 5.49
CA ARG A 92 -14.23 4.16 5.90
C ARG A 92 -13.91 2.69 6.11
N ASN A 93 -14.23 2.17 7.31
CA ASN A 93 -13.92 0.80 7.69
C ASN A 93 -12.44 0.46 7.48
N GLY A 94 -11.57 1.45 7.72
CA GLY A 94 -10.14 1.31 7.50
C GLY A 94 -9.49 0.32 8.45
N CYS A 95 -8.51 -0.40 7.94
CA CYS A 95 -7.65 -1.26 8.74
C CYS A 95 -6.22 -1.18 8.22
N VAL A 96 -5.27 -1.54 9.06
CA VAL A 96 -3.86 -1.65 8.68
C VAL A 96 -3.51 -3.12 8.63
N VAL A 97 -2.92 -3.53 7.52
CA VAL A 97 -2.47 -4.90 7.29
C VAL A 97 -0.95 -4.90 7.20
N LYS A 98 -0.34 -5.86 7.86
CA LYS A 98 1.09 -6.12 7.75
C LYS A 98 1.38 -6.68 6.35
N ALA A 99 2.25 -6.01 5.61
CA ALA A 99 2.59 -6.34 4.24
C ALA A 99 4.07 -6.71 4.16
N VAL A 100 4.36 -7.81 3.48
CA VAL A 100 5.74 -8.28 3.31
C VAL A 100 6.14 -8.16 1.85
N ILE A 101 7.26 -7.48 1.62
CA ILE A 101 7.93 -7.50 0.33
C ILE A 101 8.81 -8.74 0.30
N PRO A 102 8.53 -9.73 -0.57
CA PRO A 102 9.33 -10.95 -0.62
C PRO A 102 10.78 -10.67 -1.03
N LYS A 103 11.69 -11.44 -0.48
CA LYS A 103 13.10 -11.42 -0.92
C LYS A 103 13.18 -11.54 -2.44
N GLY A 104 14.00 -10.70 -3.04
CA GLY A 104 14.23 -10.69 -4.49
C GLY A 104 13.26 -9.76 -5.26
N SER A 105 12.24 -9.23 -4.63
CA SER A 105 11.32 -8.28 -5.26
C SER A 105 11.92 -6.89 -5.32
N GLU A 106 11.55 -6.14 -6.35
CA GLU A 106 11.98 -4.75 -6.51
C GLU A 106 11.01 -3.81 -5.82
N TYR A 107 11.55 -2.77 -5.18
CA TYR A 107 10.77 -1.72 -4.54
C TYR A 107 11.47 -0.38 -4.69
N ILE A 108 10.71 0.69 -4.53
CA ILE A 108 11.21 2.07 -4.62
C ILE A 108 10.70 2.87 -3.42
N LYS A 109 11.55 3.71 -2.85
CA LYS A 109 11.18 4.60 -1.75
C LYS A 109 10.67 5.93 -2.29
N GLY A 110 9.62 6.42 -1.68
CA GLY A 110 9.01 7.68 -2.05
C GLY A 110 8.20 8.26 -0.91
N TYR A 111 7.20 9.09 -1.26
CA TYR A 111 6.33 9.73 -0.28
C TYR A 111 4.88 9.74 -0.72
N PHE A 112 4.02 9.90 0.24
CA PHE A 112 2.62 10.20 0.07
C PHE A 112 2.30 11.53 0.74
N TYR A 113 1.50 12.37 0.08
CA TYR A 113 1.07 13.65 0.61
C TYR A 113 -0.38 13.57 1.09
N PRO A 114 -0.63 13.39 2.41
CA PRO A 114 -2.00 13.36 2.95
C PRO A 114 -2.65 14.74 2.97
N ALA A 115 -1.84 15.81 3.00
CA ALA A 115 -2.28 17.19 2.98
C ALA A 115 -1.17 18.09 2.44
N ILE A 116 -1.51 19.32 2.05
CA ILE A 116 -0.53 20.31 1.59
C ILE A 116 0.51 20.55 2.69
N GLY A 117 1.79 20.45 2.33
CA GLY A 117 2.91 20.66 3.24
C GLY A 117 3.25 19.48 4.14
N CYS A 118 2.50 18.38 4.03
CA CYS A 118 2.78 17.15 4.79
C CYS A 118 3.19 16.03 3.86
N SER A 119 4.30 15.37 4.14
CA SER A 119 4.71 14.17 3.41
C SER A 119 4.99 13.04 4.39
N VAL A 120 4.62 11.83 4.01
CA VAL A 120 4.89 10.62 4.80
C VAL A 120 5.70 9.63 3.97
N PRO A 121 6.70 8.95 4.57
CA PRO A 121 7.47 7.95 3.86
C PRO A 121 6.59 6.83 3.35
N SER A 122 6.78 6.48 2.09
CA SER A 122 5.98 5.46 1.42
C SER A 122 6.86 4.59 0.53
N ILE A 123 6.35 3.41 0.22
CA ILE A 123 7.07 2.42 -0.58
C ILE A 123 6.19 2.01 -1.75
N GLY A 124 6.80 1.94 -2.93
CA GLY A 124 6.19 1.28 -4.08
C GLY A 124 6.87 -0.05 -4.31
N THR A 125 6.13 -1.14 -4.32
CA THR A 125 6.69 -2.46 -4.54
C THR A 125 6.08 -3.13 -5.77
N LYS A 126 6.87 -3.99 -6.42
CA LYS A 126 6.40 -4.80 -7.54
C LYS A 126 5.75 -6.10 -7.09
N SER A 127 5.98 -6.52 -5.86
CA SER A 127 5.35 -7.72 -5.29
C SER A 127 5.13 -7.56 -3.80
N VAL A 128 4.03 -8.11 -3.30
CA VAL A 128 3.68 -8.04 -1.87
C VAL A 128 2.85 -9.25 -1.46
N ILE A 129 2.97 -9.61 -0.19
CA ILE A 129 2.10 -10.57 0.47
C ILE A 129 1.49 -9.87 1.69
N TYR A 130 0.17 -9.73 1.72
CA TYR A 130 -0.53 -9.20 2.89
C TYR A 130 -0.69 -10.32 3.91
N LYS A 131 -0.17 -10.13 5.12
CA LYS A 131 -0.11 -11.20 6.12
C LYS A 131 -1.32 -11.21 7.06
N ARG A 132 -1.53 -10.12 7.79
CA ARG A 132 -2.57 -10.06 8.81
C ARG A 132 -2.97 -8.62 9.11
N VAL A 133 -4.17 -8.46 9.64
CA VAL A 133 -4.63 -7.18 10.17
C VAL A 133 -3.93 -6.91 11.50
N VAL A 134 -3.32 -5.74 11.64
CA VAL A 134 -2.64 -5.30 12.85
C VAL A 134 -3.32 -4.10 13.53
N TYR A 135 -4.24 -3.44 12.83
CA TYR A 135 -5.04 -2.35 13.37
C TYR A 135 -6.40 -2.31 12.67
N LYS A 136 -7.46 -2.05 13.45
CA LYS A 136 -8.81 -1.83 12.96
C LYS A 136 -9.33 -0.50 13.52
N ARG A 137 -9.88 0.31 12.64
CA ARG A 137 -10.60 1.49 13.04
C ARG A 137 -11.84 1.16 13.87
#